data_82858b227a5952dea7a0de2dd06a7835
#
_entry.id   82858b227a5952dea7a0de2dd06a7835
#
_cell.length_a   1.000
_cell.length_b   1.000
_cell.length_c   1.000
_cell.angle_alpha   90.00
_cell.angle_beta   90.00
_cell.angle_gamma   90.00
#
_symmetry.space_group_name_H-M   'P 1'
#
loop_
_entity.id
_entity.type
_entity.pdbx_description
1 polymer ?
#
loop_
_entity_poly.entity_id
_entity_poly.type
_entity_poly.pdbx_seq_one_letter_code
_entity_poly.pdbx_strand_id
1 'polypeptide(L)'
;MLDMRQSGVDKTRLLFTAPSRGLIGYQSKFLTDTRGTGVINRVFHSYKPFKGEITERRAGALISTGHGKAIAYAIWKLQDRGVMFIKHQTPVYQGMVVGEHSRDNDLEINVLKGKQLTNVRASGSDEAVTLVTPKIMSLEEMMTYICLLYTSPSPRDLSTSRMPSSA
;
A
#
# COMPACT_ATOMS: atom_id res chain seq x y z
N MET A 1 -8.01 25.41 6.98
CA MET A 1 -9.32 25.42 7.67
C MET A 1 -9.93 26.78 7.39
N LEU A 2 -11.20 26.82 6.97
CA LEU A 2 -11.91 28.09 6.67
C LEU A 2 -12.85 28.48 7.82
N ASP A 3 -13.52 27.51 8.41
CA ASP A 3 -14.50 27.77 9.45
C ASP A 3 -14.65 26.56 10.37
N MET A 4 -15.05 26.82 11.61
CA MET A 4 -15.33 25.80 12.62
C MET A 4 -16.55 26.26 13.43
N ARG A 5 -17.64 25.49 13.36
CA ARG A 5 -18.89 25.80 14.06
C ARG A 5 -19.40 24.58 14.82
N GLN A 6 -19.92 24.82 15.99
CA GLN A 6 -20.64 23.78 16.72
C GLN A 6 -21.99 23.53 16.04
N SER A 7 -22.32 22.26 15.80
CA SER A 7 -23.54 21.82 15.13
C SER A 7 -24.27 20.81 16.03
N GLY A 8 -25.14 21.31 16.90
CA GLY A 8 -25.81 20.51 17.93
C GLY A 8 -24.97 20.36 19.22
N VAL A 9 -25.40 19.44 20.10
CA VAL A 9 -24.79 19.28 21.43
C VAL A 9 -23.40 18.66 21.37
N ASP A 10 -23.18 17.68 20.46
CA ASP A 10 -21.94 16.88 20.45
C ASP A 10 -21.22 16.84 19.10
N LYS A 11 -21.60 17.70 18.14
CA LYS A 11 -21.01 17.69 16.79
C LYS A 11 -20.40 19.04 16.45
N THR A 12 -19.22 18.98 15.84
CA THR A 12 -18.52 20.15 15.31
C THR A 12 -18.43 20.07 13.80
N ARG A 13 -18.89 21.09 13.11
CA ARG A 13 -18.76 21.23 11.66
C ARG A 13 -17.47 21.95 11.33
N LEU A 14 -16.63 21.31 10.54
CA LEU A 14 -15.38 21.85 10.05
C LEU A 14 -15.46 22.11 8.56
N LEU A 15 -15.05 23.28 8.10
CA LEU A 15 -15.01 23.64 6.69
C LEU A 15 -13.55 23.79 6.25
N PHE A 16 -13.15 23.00 5.25
CA PHE A 16 -11.79 23.02 4.68
C PHE A 16 -11.83 23.22 3.18
N THR A 17 -10.79 23.83 2.64
CA THR A 17 -10.49 23.78 1.21
C THR A 17 -9.25 22.90 1.03
N ALA A 18 -9.37 21.83 0.26
CA ALA A 18 -8.30 20.89 0.01
C ALA A 18 -8.22 20.50 -1.47
N PRO A 19 -7.03 20.14 -2.00
CA PRO A 19 -6.93 19.56 -3.33
C PRO A 19 -7.71 18.24 -3.39
N SER A 20 -8.50 18.03 -4.46
CA SER A 20 -9.32 16.82 -4.61
C SER A 20 -8.52 15.53 -4.57
N ARG A 21 -7.28 15.52 -5.10
CA ARG A 21 -6.40 14.35 -5.05
C ARG A 21 -5.95 13.97 -3.62
N GLY A 22 -5.81 14.94 -2.70
CA GLY A 22 -5.50 14.66 -1.28
C GLY A 22 -6.68 14.13 -0.49
N LEU A 23 -7.88 14.07 -1.10
CA LEU A 23 -9.09 13.50 -0.50
C LEU A 23 -9.38 12.08 -0.99
N ILE A 24 -8.56 11.55 -1.91
CA ILE A 24 -8.65 10.16 -2.36
C ILE A 24 -8.28 9.26 -1.18
N GLY A 25 -9.15 8.29 -0.84
CA GLY A 25 -8.95 7.38 0.30
C GLY A 25 -9.12 7.99 1.69
N TYR A 26 -9.23 9.31 1.82
CA TYR A 26 -9.38 9.97 3.11
C TYR A 26 -10.68 9.59 3.84
N GLN A 27 -11.71 9.17 3.11
CA GLN A 27 -13.01 8.81 3.68
C GLN A 27 -12.91 7.62 4.65
N SER A 28 -12.19 6.57 4.29
CA SER A 28 -12.00 5.40 5.16
C SER A 28 -11.24 5.77 6.45
N LYS A 29 -10.19 6.58 6.31
CA LYS A 29 -9.43 7.09 7.46
C LYS A 29 -10.30 7.96 8.38
N PHE A 30 -11.07 8.88 7.79
CA PHE A 30 -11.98 9.74 8.54
C PHE A 30 -13.06 8.96 9.31
N LEU A 31 -13.65 7.93 8.70
CA LEU A 31 -14.62 7.05 9.38
C LEU A 31 -13.96 6.28 10.53
N THR A 32 -12.72 5.82 10.34
CA THR A 32 -11.97 5.14 11.41
C THR A 32 -11.68 6.10 12.55
N ASP A 33 -11.17 7.30 12.28
CA ASP A 33 -10.82 8.30 13.28
C ASP A 33 -12.05 8.80 14.05
N THR A 34 -13.20 8.87 13.38
CA THR A 34 -14.49 9.28 13.98
C THR A 34 -15.33 8.10 14.50
N ARG A 35 -14.78 6.88 14.51
CA ARG A 35 -15.50 5.66 14.91
C ARG A 35 -16.84 5.47 14.18
N GLY A 36 -16.90 5.84 12.90
CA GLY A 36 -18.08 5.74 12.05
C GLY A 36 -19.15 6.83 12.26
N THR A 37 -18.97 7.75 13.19
CA THR A 37 -19.97 8.80 13.48
C THR A 37 -19.83 10.06 12.63
N GLY A 38 -18.68 10.22 11.96
CA GLY A 38 -18.38 11.37 11.13
C GLY A 38 -19.10 11.36 9.80
N VAL A 39 -19.52 12.53 9.33
CA VAL A 39 -20.11 12.73 7.99
C VAL A 39 -19.20 13.65 7.20
N ILE A 40 -18.78 13.22 6.02
CA ILE A 40 -17.97 14.01 5.11
C ILE A 40 -18.74 14.33 3.84
N ASN A 41 -18.83 15.63 3.50
CA ASN A 41 -19.40 16.10 2.26
C ASN A 41 -18.33 16.84 1.47
N ARG A 42 -18.27 16.59 0.16
CA ARG A 42 -17.33 17.22 -0.76
C ARG A 42 -18.08 18.01 -1.80
N VAL A 43 -17.72 19.27 -1.95
CA VAL A 43 -18.29 20.17 -2.93
C VAL A 43 -17.16 20.82 -3.71
N PHE A 44 -17.33 20.93 -5.03
CA PHE A 44 -16.39 21.68 -5.86
C PHE A 44 -16.38 23.16 -5.44
N HIS A 45 -15.20 23.71 -5.23
CA HIS A 45 -15.04 25.12 -4.88
C HIS A 45 -14.50 25.95 -6.04
N SER A 46 -13.31 25.62 -6.53
CA SER A 46 -12.65 26.35 -7.62
C SER A 46 -11.41 25.61 -8.11
N TYR A 47 -10.95 25.90 -9.33
CA TYR A 47 -9.63 25.52 -9.80
C TYR A 47 -8.57 26.43 -9.16
N LYS A 48 -7.48 25.84 -8.71
CA LYS A 48 -6.34 26.56 -8.12
C LYS A 48 -5.03 26.02 -8.70
N PRO A 49 -3.94 26.82 -8.67
CA PRO A 49 -2.62 26.35 -9.06
C PRO A 49 -2.21 25.09 -8.31
N PHE A 50 -1.40 24.27 -8.94
CA PHE A 50 -0.85 23.05 -8.37
C PHE A 50 -0.06 23.34 -7.09
N LYS A 51 -0.41 22.67 -6.00
CA LYS A 51 0.19 22.88 -4.67
C LYS A 51 1.37 21.96 -4.35
N GLY A 52 2.03 21.40 -5.38
CA GLY A 52 3.12 20.48 -5.17
C GLY A 52 2.65 19.03 -4.97
N GLU A 53 3.59 18.13 -4.77
CA GLU A 53 3.31 16.71 -4.53
C GLU A 53 2.82 16.49 -3.10
N ILE A 54 1.83 15.63 -2.94
CA ILE A 54 1.36 15.18 -1.62
C ILE A 54 2.11 13.90 -1.31
N THR A 55 3.24 14.02 -0.63
CA THR A 55 4.09 12.89 -0.25
C THR A 55 3.58 12.33 1.07
N GLU A 56 2.68 11.35 1.01
CA GLU A 56 2.23 10.61 2.22
C GLU A 56 2.80 9.19 2.30
N ARG A 57 3.57 8.75 1.32
CA ARG A 57 4.14 7.41 1.34
C ARG A 57 5.28 7.34 2.35
N ARG A 58 5.01 6.67 3.48
CA ARG A 58 6.00 6.43 4.54
C ARG A 58 6.72 5.10 4.41
N ALA A 59 6.22 4.20 3.57
CA ALA A 59 6.69 2.84 3.44
C ALA A 59 6.86 2.43 1.99
N GLY A 60 7.87 1.62 1.69
CA GLY A 60 8.12 1.05 0.38
C GLY A 60 7.13 -0.04 0.01
N ALA A 61 7.20 -0.54 -1.21
CA ALA A 61 6.42 -1.67 -1.68
C ALA A 61 7.26 -2.97 -1.69
N LEU A 62 6.59 -4.09 -1.41
CA LEU A 62 7.12 -5.43 -1.65
C LEU A 62 6.62 -5.89 -3.02
N ILE A 63 7.52 -6.15 -3.95
CA ILE A 63 7.23 -6.44 -5.37
C ILE A 63 7.63 -7.87 -5.69
N SER A 64 6.73 -8.64 -6.31
CA SER A 64 7.01 -10.01 -6.73
C SER A 64 7.94 -10.06 -7.94
N THR A 65 8.95 -10.96 -7.89
CA THR A 65 9.90 -11.17 -8.99
C THR A 65 9.47 -12.25 -10.00
N GLY A 66 8.38 -12.99 -9.75
CA GLY A 66 8.01 -14.11 -10.62
C GLY A 66 6.52 -14.33 -10.76
N HIS A 67 6.19 -15.30 -11.64
CA HIS A 67 4.82 -15.75 -11.88
C HIS A 67 4.55 -17.09 -11.19
N GLY A 68 3.39 -17.25 -10.55
CA GLY A 68 2.98 -18.50 -9.92
C GLY A 68 2.02 -18.29 -8.77
N LYS A 69 1.94 -19.26 -7.88
CA LYS A 69 1.13 -19.20 -6.66
C LYS A 69 2.02 -18.95 -5.45
N ALA A 70 1.66 -17.98 -4.63
CA ALA A 70 2.40 -17.64 -3.43
C ALA A 70 2.46 -18.82 -2.45
N ILE A 71 3.64 -19.14 -1.94
CA ILE A 71 3.91 -20.28 -1.06
C ILE A 71 3.96 -19.82 0.39
N ALA A 72 3.29 -20.53 1.29
CA ALA A 72 3.21 -20.20 2.71
C ALA A 72 4.59 -20.00 3.36
N TYR A 73 5.54 -20.87 3.05
CA TYR A 73 6.91 -20.77 3.58
C TYR A 73 7.65 -19.50 3.14
N ALA A 74 7.45 -19.07 1.89
CA ALA A 74 8.04 -17.82 1.40
C ALA A 74 7.42 -16.60 2.11
N ILE A 75 6.08 -16.58 2.25
CA ILE A 75 5.37 -15.52 2.96
C ILE A 75 5.85 -15.44 4.40
N TRP A 76 5.97 -16.57 5.10
CA TRP A 76 6.45 -16.64 6.47
C TRP A 76 7.85 -16.03 6.66
N LYS A 77 8.78 -16.35 5.76
CA LYS A 77 10.13 -15.75 5.79
C LYS A 77 10.17 -14.25 5.48
N LEU A 78 9.17 -13.76 4.79
CA LEU A 78 9.12 -12.37 4.31
C LEU A 78 8.27 -11.46 5.21
N GLN A 79 7.49 -12.03 6.13
CA GLN A 79 6.61 -11.24 7.01
C GLN A 79 7.37 -10.29 7.95
N ASP A 80 8.64 -10.57 8.27
CA ASP A 80 9.48 -9.67 9.06
C ASP A 80 9.91 -8.41 8.28
N ARG A 81 9.77 -8.44 6.96
CA ARG A 81 10.14 -7.32 6.09
C ARG A 81 9.01 -6.32 5.87
N GLY A 82 7.78 -6.70 6.20
CA GLY A 82 6.63 -5.83 6.02
C GLY A 82 5.30 -6.57 6.10
N VAL A 83 4.24 -5.83 5.79
CA VAL A 83 2.86 -6.34 5.86
C VAL A 83 2.44 -6.87 4.50
N MET A 84 2.05 -8.14 4.44
CA MET A 84 1.59 -8.76 3.19
C MET A 84 0.13 -8.41 2.88
N PHE A 85 -0.17 -8.24 1.58
CA PHE A 85 -1.53 -8.03 1.05
C PHE A 85 -2.15 -9.30 0.49
N ILE A 86 -1.33 -10.34 0.27
CA ILE A 86 -1.72 -11.59 -0.35
C ILE A 86 -1.77 -12.75 0.66
N LYS A 87 -2.62 -13.72 0.38
CA LYS A 87 -2.69 -15.01 1.10
C LYS A 87 -1.80 -16.05 0.42
N HIS A 88 -1.54 -17.16 1.11
CA HIS A 88 -0.95 -18.34 0.46
C HIS A 88 -1.83 -18.82 -0.68
N GLN A 89 -1.24 -19.41 -1.71
CA GLN A 89 -1.87 -19.85 -2.96
C GLN A 89 -2.50 -18.74 -3.83
N THR A 90 -2.39 -17.46 -3.45
CA THR A 90 -2.79 -16.35 -4.32
C THR A 90 -1.93 -16.35 -5.58
N PRO A 91 -2.52 -16.28 -6.78
CA PRO A 91 -1.77 -16.13 -8.01
C PRO A 91 -1.07 -14.76 -8.03
N VAL A 92 0.21 -14.77 -8.35
CA VAL A 92 1.05 -13.57 -8.45
C VAL A 92 1.77 -13.53 -9.79
N TYR A 93 2.10 -12.33 -10.24
CA TYR A 93 2.87 -12.09 -11.45
C TYR A 93 4.07 -11.18 -11.17
N GLN A 94 5.03 -11.18 -12.05
CA GLN A 94 6.22 -10.35 -11.94
C GLN A 94 5.84 -8.86 -11.97
N GLY A 95 6.33 -8.09 -11.00
CA GLY A 95 5.99 -6.69 -10.83
C GLY A 95 4.73 -6.43 -9.99
N MET A 96 4.01 -7.48 -9.56
CA MET A 96 2.85 -7.33 -8.69
C MET A 96 3.28 -6.85 -7.30
N VAL A 97 2.60 -5.83 -6.79
CA VAL A 97 2.75 -5.38 -5.40
C VAL A 97 2.05 -6.38 -4.48
N VAL A 98 2.82 -7.04 -3.64
CA VAL A 98 2.34 -8.11 -2.76
C VAL A 98 2.33 -7.74 -1.28
N GLY A 99 2.87 -6.57 -0.94
CA GLY A 99 2.89 -6.08 0.43
C GLY A 99 3.47 -4.67 0.55
N GLU A 100 3.44 -4.16 1.75
CA GLU A 100 4.05 -2.89 2.17
C GLU A 100 5.35 -3.19 2.91
N HIS A 101 6.45 -2.59 2.48
CA HIS A 101 7.75 -2.74 3.13
C HIS A 101 7.79 -1.95 4.44
N SER A 102 8.49 -2.43 5.45
CA SER A 102 8.67 -1.71 6.72
C SER A 102 9.60 -0.49 6.61
N ARG A 103 10.35 -0.38 5.53
CA ARG A 103 11.22 0.76 5.21
C ARG A 103 10.63 1.56 4.07
N ASP A 104 11.19 2.73 3.79
CA ASP A 104 10.78 3.67 2.75
C ASP A 104 11.14 3.23 1.32
N ASN A 105 12.05 2.28 1.15
CA ASN A 105 12.50 1.77 -0.14
C ASN A 105 11.67 0.57 -0.62
N ASP A 106 11.48 0.46 -1.92
CA ASP A 106 10.87 -0.70 -2.57
C ASP A 106 11.82 -1.89 -2.54
N LEU A 107 11.26 -3.08 -2.34
CA LEU A 107 12.02 -4.32 -2.27
C LEU A 107 11.40 -5.38 -3.18
N GLU A 108 12.22 -5.91 -4.08
CA GLU A 108 11.86 -7.07 -4.89
C GLU A 108 12.00 -8.35 -4.07
N ILE A 109 10.94 -9.15 -4.05
CA ILE A 109 10.88 -10.37 -3.25
C ILE A 109 10.38 -11.55 -4.07
N ASN A 110 10.82 -12.75 -3.71
CA ASN A 110 10.34 -13.98 -4.31
C ASN A 110 9.39 -14.71 -3.36
N VAL A 111 8.09 -14.61 -3.63
CA VAL A 111 7.02 -15.27 -2.86
C VAL A 111 6.72 -16.71 -3.32
N LEU A 112 7.49 -17.21 -4.30
CA LEU A 112 7.31 -18.55 -4.92
C LEU A 112 8.32 -19.56 -4.38
N LYS A 113 9.32 -19.13 -3.57
CA LYS A 113 10.41 -19.99 -3.11
C LYS A 113 9.93 -20.96 -2.02
N GLY A 114 9.86 -22.24 -2.35
CA GLY A 114 9.56 -23.30 -1.39
C GLY A 114 10.71 -23.56 -0.41
N LYS A 115 10.42 -24.33 0.64
CA LYS A 115 11.42 -24.88 1.55
C LYS A 115 12.29 -25.87 0.75
N GLN A 116 13.60 -25.62 0.67
CA GLN A 116 14.52 -26.62 0.15
C GLN A 116 14.70 -27.71 1.20
N LEU A 117 14.39 -28.93 0.85
CA LEU A 117 14.64 -30.11 1.70
C LEU A 117 16.15 -30.36 1.75
N THR A 118 16.82 -29.89 2.79
CA THR A 118 18.27 -30.03 2.94
C THR A 118 18.68 -31.24 3.77
N ASN A 119 17.74 -31.97 4.45
CA ASN A 119 18.12 -33.11 5.28
C ASN A 119 16.99 -34.13 5.44
N VAL A 120 17.20 -35.35 4.92
CA VAL A 120 16.25 -36.46 5.00
C VAL A 120 16.08 -37.01 6.44
N ARG A 121 16.99 -36.69 7.35
CA ARG A 121 17.00 -37.20 8.73
C ARG A 121 16.17 -36.36 9.73
N ALA A 122 15.70 -35.19 9.34
CA ALA A 122 14.93 -34.29 10.22
C ALA A 122 13.43 -34.18 9.80
N SER A 123 12.86 -35.23 9.23
CA SER A 123 11.46 -35.25 8.77
C SER A 123 10.41 -35.24 9.89
N GLY A 124 10.83 -35.26 11.15
CA GLY A 124 9.92 -35.27 12.32
C GLY A 124 9.64 -33.91 12.97
N SER A 125 10.29 -32.83 12.51
CA SER A 125 10.15 -31.50 13.14
C SER A 125 9.83 -30.45 12.05
N ASP A 126 8.72 -30.63 11.35
CA ASP A 126 8.14 -29.54 10.57
C ASP A 126 7.50 -28.55 11.56
N GLU A 127 8.22 -27.47 11.85
CA GLU A 127 7.63 -26.34 12.57
C GLU A 127 6.40 -25.84 11.84
N ALA A 128 5.26 -25.78 12.53
CA ALA A 128 4.04 -25.23 11.98
C ALA A 128 4.28 -23.77 11.55
N VAL A 129 4.14 -23.49 10.26
CA VAL A 129 4.29 -22.15 9.70
C VAL A 129 3.11 -21.29 10.13
N THR A 130 3.34 -20.39 11.07
CA THR A 130 2.34 -19.42 11.51
C THR A 130 2.43 -18.18 10.62
N LEU A 131 1.38 -17.91 9.85
CA LEU A 131 1.28 -16.74 9.00
C LEU A 131 0.53 -15.61 9.71
N VAL A 132 1.08 -14.40 9.63
CA VAL A 132 0.35 -13.18 10.04
C VAL A 132 -0.79 -12.95 9.04
N THR A 133 -1.93 -12.53 9.56
CA THR A 133 -3.10 -12.21 8.73
C THR A 133 -2.75 -11.10 7.73
N PRO A 134 -2.94 -11.31 6.43
CA PRO A 134 -2.64 -10.28 5.43
C PRO A 134 -3.60 -9.09 5.57
N LYS A 135 -3.10 -7.90 5.28
CA LYS A 135 -3.90 -6.68 5.22
C LYS A 135 -4.73 -6.69 3.93
N ILE A 136 -6.02 -6.92 4.06
CA ILE A 136 -6.96 -6.82 2.94
C ILE A 136 -7.39 -5.38 2.84
N MET A 137 -7.05 -4.72 1.73
CA MET A 137 -7.39 -3.33 1.47
C MET A 137 -8.70 -3.24 0.70
N SER A 138 -9.48 -2.19 0.98
CA SER A 138 -10.61 -1.79 0.15
C SER A 138 -10.12 -1.25 -1.21
N LEU A 139 -11.02 -1.15 -2.20
CA LEU A 139 -10.67 -0.59 -3.50
C LEU A 139 -10.12 0.85 -3.38
N GLU A 140 -10.71 1.66 -2.49
CA GLU A 140 -10.26 3.04 -2.26
C GLU A 140 -8.85 3.09 -1.65
N GLU A 141 -8.55 2.20 -0.70
CA GLU A 141 -7.21 2.10 -0.11
C GLU A 141 -6.19 1.63 -1.14
N MET A 142 -6.55 0.66 -2.00
CA MET A 142 -5.69 0.22 -3.10
C MET A 142 -5.42 1.35 -4.09
N MET A 143 -6.44 2.11 -4.49
CA MET A 143 -6.29 3.26 -5.38
C MET A 143 -5.38 4.34 -4.77
N THR A 144 -5.55 4.64 -3.48
CA THR A 144 -4.69 5.58 -2.77
C THR A 144 -3.25 5.09 -2.75
N TYR A 145 -3.04 3.82 -2.44
CA TYR A 145 -1.72 3.20 -2.39
C TYR A 145 -1.02 3.25 -3.76
N ILE A 146 -1.74 2.93 -4.84
CA ILE A 146 -1.22 2.99 -6.21
C ILE A 146 -0.93 4.44 -6.63
N CYS A 147 -1.81 5.39 -6.30
CA CYS A 147 -1.59 6.80 -6.60
C CYS A 147 -0.31 7.31 -5.96
N LEU A 148 -0.03 6.91 -4.72
CA LEU A 148 1.20 7.25 -4.01
C LEU A 148 2.44 6.55 -4.60
N LEU A 149 2.29 5.35 -5.17
CA LEU A 149 3.35 4.65 -5.89
C LEU A 149 3.78 5.39 -7.17
N TYR A 150 2.82 5.94 -7.92
CA TYR A 150 3.09 6.67 -9.18
C TYR A 150 3.71 8.05 -8.96
N THR A 151 3.54 8.65 -7.80
CA THR A 151 4.10 9.98 -7.50
C THR A 151 5.55 9.93 -7.01
N SER A 152 6.06 8.74 -6.65
CA SER A 152 7.46 8.53 -6.31
C SER A 152 8.16 7.87 -7.51
N PRO A 153 9.21 8.48 -8.09
CA PRO A 153 9.94 7.83 -9.18
C PRO A 153 10.52 6.51 -8.67
N SER A 154 10.04 5.41 -9.25
CA SER A 154 10.63 4.11 -9.00
C SER A 154 12.08 4.09 -9.51
N PRO A 155 13.01 3.39 -8.84
CA PRO A 155 14.35 3.16 -9.41
C PRO A 155 14.34 2.58 -10.82
N ARG A 156 13.24 1.92 -11.24
CA ARG A 156 13.02 1.45 -12.62
C ARG A 156 12.73 2.57 -13.61
N ASP A 157 12.04 3.64 -13.19
CA ASP A 157 11.70 4.75 -14.07
C ASP A 157 12.93 5.59 -14.43
N LEU A 158 13.96 5.58 -13.59
CA LEU A 158 15.23 6.22 -13.85
C LEU A 158 16.05 5.51 -14.95
N SER A 159 15.78 4.23 -15.23
CA SER A 159 16.47 3.46 -16.27
C SER A 159 15.88 3.64 -17.68
N THR A 160 14.62 4.08 -17.78
CA THR A 160 13.92 4.25 -19.06
C THR A 160 14.02 5.66 -19.65
N SER A 161 14.53 6.64 -18.88
CA SER A 161 14.62 8.03 -19.33
C SER A 161 15.84 8.37 -20.20
N ARG A 162 16.68 7.38 -20.56
CA ARG A 162 17.72 7.54 -21.58
C ARG A 162 17.21 7.13 -22.95
N MET A 163 16.30 7.91 -23.52
CA MET A 163 16.19 7.94 -24.98
C MET A 163 17.42 8.68 -25.52
N PRO A 164 18.22 8.08 -26.42
CA PRO A 164 19.26 8.82 -27.12
C PRO A 164 18.57 9.89 -27.95
N SER A 165 18.91 11.14 -27.73
CA SER A 165 18.53 12.20 -28.66
C SER A 165 19.18 11.86 -30.00
N SER A 166 18.38 11.48 -30.98
CA SER A 166 18.81 11.36 -32.37
C SER A 166 19.17 12.76 -32.84
N ALA A 167 20.45 12.94 -33.17
CA ALA A 167 20.95 14.07 -33.95
C ALA A 167 20.32 14.10 -35.34
#